data_cb0740200bab1d2a9f62b1ba93a78b1f
#
_entry.id   cb0740200bab1d2a9f62b1ba93a78b1f
#
_cell.length_a   1.000
_cell.length_b   1.000
_cell.length_c   1.000
_cell.angle_alpha   90.00
_cell.angle_beta   90.00
_cell.angle_gamma   90.00
#
_symmetry.space_group_name_H-M   'P 1'
#
loop_
_entity.id
_entity.type
_entity.pdbx_description
1 polymer ?
#
loop_
_entity_poly.entity_id
_entity_poly.type
_entity_poly.pdbx_seq_one_letter_code
_entity_poly.pdbx_strand_id
1 'polypeptide(L)'
;MKKTLMILLLIGVVSFGCQQEQVITQLEVGRGKLHAGLTLEAVGHLERAEQEEVNKVEPRALLVIAYSNALSSGAARVHKVDARYQTERDRRVGELGEYEMKKILQILGERHRVQKDAMQVLVDRGAPAVPFVLEDLIKNRYRKVHGDFIQILKDIGSPGINDILAAAGDSNTPSAVKIQLVRIVGDIGDTSASAGLKTLQNSTTDEGLKMEINTALYLLGDEGSEQKIIEGLTDSNVDVRRAAAKSMIFLKEHPTTKMIDALEDSDDTVRRDIAIALQKYPDAGAVDNLVAILTNGSSPNTKRAAVDTLKHYADEGLAGGLAARLIELLTDPKVIDHEDRLRIVQLLKKPALTKQIQEADQYDNLPHKLDSFFRDTETNNTVKDALNELLLILDQLILQADEE
;
A
#
# COMPACT_ATOMS: atom_id res chain seq x y z
N MET A 1 62.03 -52.36 -30.90
CA MET A 1 60.56 -52.35 -30.87
C MET A 1 59.94 -51.93 -29.52
N LYS A 2 60.54 -50.94 -28.80
CA LYS A 2 59.97 -50.45 -27.48
C LYS A 2 59.89 -48.93 -27.37
N LYS A 3 60.04 -48.18 -28.47
CA LYS A 3 60.00 -46.72 -28.46
C LYS A 3 58.79 -46.12 -29.20
N THR A 4 57.94 -46.92 -29.84
CA THR A 4 56.80 -46.44 -30.62
C THR A 4 55.44 -46.55 -29.89
N LEU A 5 55.44 -47.17 -28.68
CA LEU A 5 54.24 -47.37 -27.88
C LEU A 5 54.01 -46.26 -26.81
N MET A 6 54.97 -45.33 -26.67
CA MET A 6 54.92 -44.27 -25.65
C MET A 6 54.47 -42.92 -26.19
N ILE A 7 54.25 -42.78 -27.50
CA ILE A 7 53.80 -41.53 -28.15
C ILE A 7 52.26 -41.52 -28.42
N LEU A 8 51.66 -42.71 -28.41
CA LEU A 8 50.20 -42.82 -28.58
C LEU A 8 49.38 -42.67 -27.30
N LEU A 9 50.04 -42.60 -26.14
CA LEU A 9 49.39 -42.38 -24.84
C LEU A 9 49.38 -40.90 -24.38
N LEU A 10 50.05 -40.01 -25.14
CA LEU A 10 50.13 -38.56 -24.83
C LEU A 10 49.25 -37.68 -25.72
N ILE A 11 48.56 -38.26 -26.71
CA ILE A 11 47.58 -37.52 -27.56
C ILE A 11 46.13 -37.80 -27.15
N GLY A 12 45.89 -38.71 -26.22
CA GLY A 12 44.57 -39.04 -25.68
C GLY A 12 44.13 -38.25 -24.43
N VAL A 13 44.90 -37.26 -23.99
CA VAL A 13 44.63 -36.52 -22.75
C VAL A 13 44.29 -35.03 -22.99
N VAL A 14 44.07 -34.65 -24.23
CA VAL A 14 43.68 -33.25 -24.52
C VAL A 14 42.37 -33.25 -25.33
N SER A 15 41.27 -33.48 -24.65
CA SER A 15 39.91 -32.96 -24.91
C SER A 15 38.82 -33.78 -24.20
N PHE A 16 39.03 -34.17 -22.95
CA PHE A 16 37.91 -34.30 -22.03
C PHE A 16 37.97 -33.08 -21.12
N GLY A 17 37.45 -31.95 -21.62
CA GLY A 17 36.90 -30.95 -20.75
C GLY A 17 35.85 -31.67 -19.92
N CYS A 18 36.12 -31.86 -18.63
CA CYS A 18 35.09 -32.20 -17.65
C CYS A 18 34.02 -31.14 -17.75
N GLN A 19 33.02 -31.33 -18.59
CA GLN A 19 31.69 -30.93 -18.24
C GLN A 19 31.35 -31.79 -17.03
N GLN A 20 31.60 -31.27 -15.81
CA GLN A 20 30.85 -31.73 -14.65
C GLN A 20 29.40 -31.61 -15.06
N GLU A 21 28.75 -32.72 -15.40
CA GLU A 21 27.30 -32.78 -15.41
C GLU A 21 26.90 -32.27 -14.04
N GLN A 22 26.32 -31.07 -13.98
CA GLN A 22 25.73 -30.56 -12.76
C GLN A 22 24.62 -31.56 -12.40
N VAL A 23 24.87 -32.36 -11.39
CA VAL A 23 23.84 -33.25 -10.84
C VAL A 23 22.79 -32.37 -10.24
N ILE A 24 21.65 -32.21 -10.94
CA ILE A 24 20.49 -31.45 -10.46
C ILE A 24 19.93 -32.20 -9.25
N THR A 25 19.98 -31.57 -8.09
CA THR A 25 19.47 -32.16 -6.84
C THR A 25 17.95 -32.21 -6.79
N GLN A 26 17.39 -33.08 -5.94
CA GLN A 26 15.94 -33.12 -5.68
C GLN A 26 15.42 -31.78 -5.17
N LEU A 27 16.22 -31.03 -4.41
CA LEU A 27 15.90 -29.69 -3.95
C LEU A 27 15.75 -28.70 -5.11
N GLU A 28 16.67 -28.67 -6.04
CA GLU A 28 16.60 -27.77 -7.22
C GLU A 28 15.41 -28.09 -8.10
N VAL A 29 15.13 -29.37 -8.35
CA VAL A 29 13.95 -29.79 -9.11
C VAL A 29 12.67 -29.39 -8.37
N GLY A 30 12.57 -29.66 -7.08
CA GLY A 30 11.41 -29.32 -6.27
C GLY A 30 11.14 -27.81 -6.24
N ARG A 31 12.20 -26.99 -6.07
CA ARG A 31 12.13 -25.54 -6.16
C ARG A 31 11.63 -25.08 -7.53
N GLY A 32 12.21 -25.58 -8.61
CA GLY A 32 11.81 -25.25 -9.98
C GLY A 32 10.35 -25.59 -10.26
N LYS A 33 9.88 -26.77 -9.82
CA LYS A 33 8.49 -27.20 -9.94
C LYS A 33 7.53 -26.29 -9.16
N LEU A 34 7.88 -25.90 -7.94
CA LEU A 34 7.09 -25.00 -7.11
C LEU A 34 6.95 -23.62 -7.79
N HIS A 35 8.04 -23.08 -8.32
CA HIS A 35 8.02 -21.82 -9.06
C HIS A 35 7.20 -21.91 -10.35
N ALA A 36 7.19 -23.06 -11.01
CA ALA A 36 6.38 -23.31 -12.21
C ALA A 36 4.87 -23.52 -11.88
N GLY A 37 4.51 -23.65 -10.60
CA GLY A 37 3.14 -23.96 -10.17
C GLY A 37 2.77 -25.45 -10.27
N LEU A 38 3.74 -26.32 -10.47
CA LEU A 38 3.58 -27.79 -10.48
C LEU A 38 3.69 -28.35 -9.06
N THR A 39 2.79 -27.90 -8.20
CA THR A 39 2.91 -28.02 -6.74
C THR A 39 2.95 -29.47 -6.24
N LEU A 40 2.13 -30.37 -6.80
CA LEU A 40 2.13 -31.78 -6.37
C LEU A 40 3.43 -32.50 -6.72
N GLU A 41 3.99 -32.18 -7.89
CA GLU A 41 5.32 -32.69 -8.28
C GLU A 41 6.40 -32.11 -7.38
N ALA A 42 6.30 -30.80 -7.07
CA ALA A 42 7.21 -30.13 -6.15
C ALA A 42 7.25 -30.80 -4.78
N VAL A 43 6.07 -31.12 -4.20
CA VAL A 43 5.99 -31.84 -2.91
C VAL A 43 6.78 -33.14 -2.95
N GLY A 44 6.58 -33.99 -3.97
CA GLY A 44 7.29 -35.26 -4.08
C GLY A 44 8.82 -35.12 -4.20
N HIS A 45 9.32 -34.10 -4.87
CA HIS A 45 10.76 -33.82 -4.94
C HIS A 45 11.30 -33.23 -3.63
N LEU A 46 10.56 -32.34 -2.98
CA LEU A 46 10.96 -31.70 -1.72
C LEU A 46 10.94 -32.71 -0.54
N GLU A 47 9.98 -33.67 -0.51
CA GLU A 47 9.97 -34.76 0.46
C GLU A 47 11.24 -35.62 0.34
N ARG A 48 11.68 -35.91 -0.90
CA ARG A 48 12.96 -36.64 -1.14
C ARG A 48 14.16 -35.77 -0.75
N ALA A 49 14.17 -34.51 -1.12
CA ALA A 49 15.24 -33.58 -0.73
C ALA A 49 15.40 -33.48 0.79
N GLU A 50 14.32 -33.48 1.56
CA GLU A 50 14.37 -33.50 3.03
C GLU A 50 15.05 -34.75 3.57
N GLN A 51 14.98 -35.89 2.86
CA GLN A 51 15.60 -37.12 3.26
C GLN A 51 17.10 -37.18 2.85
N GLU A 52 17.42 -36.69 1.67
CA GLU A 52 18.72 -36.80 1.03
C GLU A 52 19.70 -35.69 1.41
N GLU A 53 19.21 -34.46 1.60
CA GLU A 53 20.05 -33.29 1.88
C GLU A 53 20.60 -33.31 3.32
N VAL A 54 21.89 -32.96 3.45
CA VAL A 54 22.54 -32.78 4.76
C VAL A 54 21.94 -31.56 5.49
N ASN A 55 21.74 -30.46 4.78
CA ASN A 55 21.10 -29.28 5.32
C ASN A 55 19.59 -29.28 4.99
N LYS A 56 18.77 -29.57 5.99
CA LYS A 56 17.31 -29.73 5.83
C LYS A 56 16.52 -28.44 5.95
N VAL A 57 17.16 -27.30 6.22
CA VAL A 57 16.47 -26.02 6.45
C VAL A 57 15.66 -25.60 5.22
N GLU A 58 16.30 -25.54 4.05
CA GLU A 58 15.62 -25.09 2.83
C GLU A 58 14.58 -26.10 2.32
N PRO A 59 14.84 -27.42 2.25
CA PRO A 59 13.80 -28.40 1.93
C PRO A 59 12.58 -28.29 2.81
N ARG A 60 12.73 -28.15 4.13
CA ARG A 60 11.61 -28.00 5.08
C ARG A 60 10.82 -26.72 4.86
N ALA A 61 11.51 -25.58 4.69
CA ALA A 61 10.87 -24.31 4.42
C ALA A 61 10.05 -24.32 3.11
N LEU A 62 10.63 -24.85 2.04
CA LEU A 62 9.92 -24.98 0.76
C LEU A 62 8.79 -26.01 0.81
N LEU A 63 8.94 -27.10 1.56
CA LEU A 63 7.95 -28.15 1.66
C LEU A 63 6.68 -27.66 2.36
N VAL A 64 6.79 -26.91 3.46
CA VAL A 64 5.61 -26.36 4.13
C VAL A 64 4.86 -25.34 3.25
N ILE A 65 5.59 -24.54 2.47
CA ILE A 65 5.01 -23.62 1.48
C ILE A 65 4.32 -24.42 0.36
N ALA A 66 4.95 -25.52 -0.12
CA ALA A 66 4.37 -26.35 -1.17
C ALA A 66 3.08 -27.04 -0.72
N TYR A 67 3.01 -27.57 0.50
CA TYR A 67 1.75 -28.08 1.06
C TYR A 67 0.68 -26.99 1.15
N SER A 68 1.02 -25.80 1.63
CA SER A 68 0.10 -24.65 1.70
C SER A 68 -0.43 -24.28 0.31
N ASN A 69 0.42 -24.21 -0.69
CA ASN A 69 0.03 -23.91 -2.06
C ASN A 69 -0.83 -25.02 -2.68
N ALA A 70 -0.53 -26.29 -2.41
CA ALA A 70 -1.35 -27.41 -2.88
C ALA A 70 -2.79 -27.39 -2.32
N LEU A 71 -2.93 -26.96 -1.07
CA LEU A 71 -4.23 -26.81 -0.40
C LEU A 71 -4.97 -25.57 -0.91
N SER A 72 -4.33 -24.41 -0.94
CA SER A 72 -4.94 -23.13 -1.36
C SER A 72 -5.37 -23.12 -2.83
N SER A 73 -4.58 -23.74 -3.72
CA SER A 73 -4.91 -23.89 -5.15
C SER A 73 -5.97 -24.93 -5.44
N GLY A 74 -6.35 -25.76 -4.47
CA GLY A 74 -7.27 -26.88 -4.63
C GLY A 74 -6.66 -28.12 -5.30
N ALA A 75 -5.37 -28.10 -5.65
CA ALA A 75 -4.70 -29.22 -6.30
C ALA A 75 -4.74 -30.50 -5.44
N ALA A 76 -4.55 -30.37 -4.13
CA ALA A 76 -4.64 -31.48 -3.18
C ALA A 76 -6.02 -32.16 -3.19
N ARG A 77 -7.10 -31.38 -3.28
CA ARG A 77 -8.49 -31.89 -3.31
C ARG A 77 -8.77 -32.68 -4.59
N VAL A 78 -8.34 -32.16 -5.74
CA VAL A 78 -8.50 -32.86 -7.04
C VAL A 78 -7.88 -34.25 -7.00
N HIS A 79 -6.73 -34.40 -6.33
CA HIS A 79 -6.01 -35.67 -6.21
C HIS A 79 -6.34 -36.47 -4.92
N LYS A 80 -7.34 -36.01 -4.11
CA LYS A 80 -7.79 -36.66 -2.89
C LYS A 80 -6.68 -36.87 -1.83
N VAL A 81 -5.74 -35.92 -1.74
CA VAL A 81 -4.64 -35.95 -0.76
C VAL A 81 -4.70 -34.76 0.22
N ASP A 82 -5.79 -34.00 0.20
CA ASP A 82 -6.00 -32.81 1.01
C ASP A 82 -5.86 -33.07 2.51
N ALA A 83 -6.48 -34.12 3.04
CA ALA A 83 -6.39 -34.47 4.46
C ALA A 83 -4.94 -34.79 4.89
N ARG A 84 -4.19 -35.53 4.07
CA ARG A 84 -2.77 -35.82 4.33
C ARG A 84 -1.96 -34.55 4.31
N TYR A 85 -2.14 -33.70 3.30
CA TYR A 85 -1.36 -32.46 3.14
C TYR A 85 -1.67 -31.46 4.24
N GLN A 86 -2.93 -31.36 4.68
CA GLN A 86 -3.30 -30.54 5.82
C GLN A 86 -2.58 -31.00 7.10
N THR A 87 -2.63 -32.29 7.41
CA THR A 87 -1.97 -32.87 8.59
C THR A 87 -0.45 -32.63 8.57
N GLU A 88 0.21 -32.88 7.44
CA GLU A 88 1.66 -32.68 7.30
C GLU A 88 2.06 -31.21 7.38
N ARG A 89 1.25 -30.35 6.76
CA ARG A 89 1.44 -28.88 6.84
C ARG A 89 1.36 -28.41 8.29
N ASP A 90 0.28 -28.72 8.98
CA ASP A 90 0.03 -28.23 10.34
C ASP A 90 1.09 -28.71 11.32
N ARG A 91 1.52 -29.97 11.22
CA ARG A 91 2.62 -30.51 11.99
C ARG A 91 3.92 -29.72 11.72
N ARG A 92 4.26 -29.47 10.45
CA ARG A 92 5.48 -28.78 10.05
C ARG A 92 5.48 -27.30 10.44
N VAL A 93 4.34 -26.62 10.32
CA VAL A 93 4.19 -25.25 10.79
C VAL A 93 4.50 -25.16 12.28
N GLY A 94 4.00 -26.10 13.08
CA GLY A 94 4.27 -26.17 14.52
C GLY A 94 5.76 -26.40 14.85
N GLU A 95 6.50 -27.09 13.98
CA GLU A 95 7.90 -27.47 14.14
C GLU A 95 8.92 -26.45 13.55
N LEU A 96 8.46 -25.41 12.83
CA LEU A 96 9.34 -24.43 12.23
C LEU A 96 10.22 -23.75 13.29
N GLY A 97 11.53 -23.88 13.12
CA GLY A 97 12.54 -23.22 13.92
C GLY A 97 13.00 -21.90 13.30
N GLU A 98 13.98 -21.27 13.95
CA GLU A 98 14.55 -19.99 13.52
C GLU A 98 15.04 -20.01 12.07
N TYR A 99 15.79 -21.03 11.71
CA TYR A 99 16.45 -21.10 10.39
C TYR A 99 15.42 -21.27 9.27
N GLU A 100 14.41 -22.10 9.48
CA GLU A 100 13.32 -22.30 8.52
C GLU A 100 12.49 -21.02 8.36
N MET A 101 12.16 -20.32 9.44
CA MET A 101 11.45 -19.04 9.39
C MET A 101 12.23 -17.97 8.65
N LYS A 102 13.54 -17.83 8.91
CA LYS A 102 14.40 -16.92 8.14
C LYS A 102 14.48 -17.29 6.65
N LYS A 103 14.46 -18.57 6.34
CA LYS A 103 14.42 -19.03 4.93
C LYS A 103 13.10 -18.70 4.25
N ILE A 104 11.97 -18.84 4.95
CA ILE A 104 10.64 -18.44 4.44
C ILE A 104 10.60 -16.93 4.18
N LEU A 105 11.13 -16.10 5.09
CA LEU A 105 11.23 -14.65 4.90
C LEU A 105 12.12 -14.28 3.71
N GLN A 106 13.21 -15.00 3.48
CA GLN A 106 14.03 -14.83 2.29
C GLN A 106 13.25 -15.15 1.01
N ILE A 107 12.53 -16.26 0.96
CA ILE A 107 11.67 -16.66 -0.17
C ILE A 107 10.62 -15.61 -0.43
N LEU A 108 9.98 -15.07 0.62
CA LEU A 108 9.03 -13.97 0.53
C LEU A 108 9.68 -12.73 -0.10
N GLY A 109 10.90 -12.37 0.33
CA GLY A 109 11.67 -11.23 -0.18
C GLY A 109 12.03 -11.33 -1.66
N GLU A 110 12.16 -12.53 -2.20
CA GLU A 110 12.45 -12.80 -3.61
C GLU A 110 11.22 -12.66 -4.54
N ARG A 111 10.04 -12.40 -3.99
CA ARG A 111 8.76 -12.22 -4.72
C ARG A 111 8.40 -13.39 -5.65
N HIS A 112 8.31 -14.56 -5.08
CA HIS A 112 7.92 -15.76 -5.81
C HIS A 112 6.40 -15.89 -5.98
N ARG A 113 5.99 -16.75 -6.92
CA ARG A 113 4.58 -17.11 -7.15
C ARG A 113 3.87 -17.62 -5.89
N VAL A 114 4.62 -18.18 -4.95
CA VAL A 114 4.12 -18.72 -3.67
C VAL A 114 4.17 -17.71 -2.51
N GLN A 115 4.28 -16.43 -2.80
CA GLN A 115 4.38 -15.36 -1.78
C GLN A 115 3.24 -15.42 -0.76
N LYS A 116 1.99 -15.56 -1.22
CA LYS A 116 0.83 -15.65 -0.34
C LYS A 116 0.86 -16.86 0.59
N ASP A 117 1.32 -17.99 0.07
CA ASP A 117 1.42 -19.23 0.87
C ASP A 117 2.55 -19.12 1.89
N ALA A 118 3.67 -18.47 1.54
CA ALA A 118 4.74 -18.17 2.48
C ALA A 118 4.28 -17.22 3.60
N MET A 119 3.52 -16.17 3.28
CA MET A 119 2.89 -15.29 4.28
C MET A 119 1.99 -16.09 5.21
N GLN A 120 1.09 -16.92 4.66
CA GLN A 120 0.15 -17.72 5.44
C GLN A 120 0.86 -18.68 6.39
N VAL A 121 1.98 -19.28 5.97
CA VAL A 121 2.79 -20.14 6.85
C VAL A 121 3.32 -19.37 8.06
N LEU A 122 3.79 -18.15 7.89
CA LEU A 122 4.28 -17.30 9.00
C LEU A 122 3.13 -16.85 9.90
N VAL A 123 1.97 -16.52 9.34
CA VAL A 123 0.75 -16.19 10.11
C VAL A 123 0.30 -17.37 10.96
N ASP A 124 0.24 -18.57 10.38
CA ASP A 124 -0.19 -19.79 11.08
C ASP A 124 0.85 -20.25 12.13
N ARG A 125 2.13 -19.90 11.95
CA ARG A 125 3.15 -20.09 13.00
C ARG A 125 2.89 -19.22 14.21
N GLY A 126 2.26 -18.06 14.01
CA GLY A 126 1.83 -17.13 15.06
C GLY A 126 2.98 -16.41 15.76
N ALA A 127 2.84 -16.16 17.07
CA ALA A 127 3.78 -15.39 17.86
C ALA A 127 5.27 -15.77 17.67
N PRO A 128 5.69 -17.03 17.57
CA PRO A 128 7.07 -17.38 17.31
C PRO A 128 7.68 -16.82 16.01
N ALA A 129 6.87 -16.40 15.02
CA ALA A 129 7.35 -15.79 13.79
C ALA A 129 7.62 -14.27 13.96
N VAL A 130 6.96 -13.62 14.92
CA VAL A 130 6.98 -12.16 15.09
C VAL A 130 8.39 -11.58 15.24
N PRO A 131 9.30 -12.10 16.08
CA PRO A 131 10.64 -11.54 16.23
C PRO A 131 11.44 -11.49 14.92
N PHE A 132 11.27 -12.49 14.05
CA PHE A 132 11.99 -12.58 12.78
C PHE A 132 11.43 -11.61 11.75
N VAL A 133 10.09 -11.46 11.68
CA VAL A 133 9.43 -10.48 10.84
C VAL A 133 9.82 -9.06 11.25
N LEU A 134 9.85 -8.77 12.56
CA LEU A 134 10.29 -7.49 13.11
C LEU A 134 11.76 -7.21 12.80
N GLU A 135 12.64 -8.20 12.92
CA GLU A 135 14.07 -8.04 12.62
C GLU A 135 14.28 -7.60 11.16
N ASP A 136 13.58 -8.21 10.21
CA ASP A 136 13.71 -7.87 8.79
C ASP A 136 13.05 -6.52 8.47
N LEU A 137 11.93 -6.19 9.12
CA LEU A 137 11.27 -4.89 9.00
C LEU A 137 12.18 -3.76 9.53
N ILE A 138 12.75 -3.91 10.73
CA ILE A 138 13.62 -2.92 11.38
C ILE A 138 14.92 -2.73 10.59
N LYS A 139 15.54 -3.81 10.13
CA LYS A 139 16.76 -3.77 9.33
C LYS A 139 16.54 -3.35 7.89
N ASN A 140 15.30 -3.04 7.51
CA ASN A 140 14.90 -2.66 6.15
C ASN A 140 15.36 -3.68 5.09
N ARG A 141 15.39 -4.96 5.48
CA ARG A 141 15.60 -6.04 4.53
C ARG A 141 14.38 -6.21 3.65
N TYR A 142 14.58 -6.63 2.42
CA TYR A 142 13.48 -6.92 1.49
C TYR A 142 12.44 -5.79 1.37
N ARG A 143 12.89 -4.55 1.23
CA ARG A 143 12.06 -3.32 1.16
C ARG A 143 10.83 -3.45 0.27
N LYS A 144 10.91 -4.26 -0.79
CA LYS A 144 9.79 -4.46 -1.74
C LYS A 144 8.60 -5.22 -1.15
N VAL A 145 8.77 -5.91 -0.03
CA VAL A 145 7.74 -6.72 0.65
C VAL A 145 7.46 -6.22 2.08
N HIS A 146 7.85 -4.98 2.40
CA HIS A 146 7.53 -4.39 3.71
C HIS A 146 6.04 -4.38 4.01
N GLY A 147 5.18 -4.15 3.00
CA GLY A 147 3.74 -4.24 3.14
C GLY A 147 3.27 -5.62 3.58
N ASP A 148 3.92 -6.67 3.07
CA ASP A 148 3.61 -8.06 3.43
C ASP A 148 4.02 -8.34 4.88
N PHE A 149 5.16 -7.82 5.36
CA PHE A 149 5.57 -7.95 6.76
C PHE A 149 4.58 -7.27 7.72
N ILE A 150 4.12 -6.06 7.37
CA ILE A 150 3.08 -5.37 8.13
C ILE A 150 1.80 -6.21 8.15
N GLN A 151 1.40 -6.78 7.02
CA GLN A 151 0.20 -7.61 6.94
C GLN A 151 0.35 -8.90 7.78
N ILE A 152 1.49 -9.58 7.72
CA ILE A 152 1.78 -10.75 8.57
C ILE A 152 1.62 -10.41 10.06
N LEU A 153 2.18 -9.27 10.51
CA LEU A 153 2.06 -8.86 11.92
C LEU A 153 0.61 -8.57 12.32
N LYS A 154 -0.17 -7.95 11.43
CA LYS A 154 -1.61 -7.70 11.66
C LYS A 154 -2.41 -9.02 11.71
N ASP A 155 -2.12 -9.94 10.80
CA ASP A 155 -2.84 -11.22 10.70
C ASP A 155 -2.50 -12.17 11.87
N ILE A 156 -1.26 -12.12 12.40
CA ILE A 156 -0.90 -12.79 13.66
C ILE A 156 -1.72 -12.20 14.81
N GLY A 157 -1.90 -10.89 14.83
CA GLY A 157 -2.78 -10.22 15.79
C GLY A 157 -2.27 -10.20 17.22
N SER A 158 -3.21 -10.36 18.17
CA SER A 158 -2.98 -10.27 19.62
C SER A 158 -1.75 -11.03 20.14
N PRO A 159 -1.45 -12.26 19.69
CA PRO A 159 -0.27 -12.99 20.16
C PRO A 159 1.08 -12.28 19.90
N GLY A 160 1.13 -11.35 18.94
CA GLY A 160 2.34 -10.61 18.58
C GLY A 160 2.52 -9.26 19.28
N ILE A 161 1.49 -8.75 19.97
CA ILE A 161 1.45 -7.36 20.46
C ILE A 161 2.61 -7.03 21.39
N ASN A 162 2.97 -7.91 22.30
CA ASN A 162 4.05 -7.64 23.27
C ASN A 162 5.41 -7.46 22.57
N ASP A 163 5.70 -8.29 21.57
CA ASP A 163 6.94 -8.17 20.80
C ASP A 163 6.94 -6.90 19.94
N ILE A 164 5.79 -6.56 19.35
CA ILE A 164 5.62 -5.33 18.56
C ILE A 164 5.83 -4.09 19.45
N LEU A 165 5.23 -4.04 20.63
CA LEU A 165 5.40 -2.94 21.59
C LEU A 165 6.84 -2.86 22.12
N ALA A 166 7.49 -3.98 22.41
CA ALA A 166 8.89 -4.02 22.81
C ALA A 166 9.79 -3.45 21.71
N ALA A 167 9.57 -3.84 20.46
CA ALA A 167 10.30 -3.31 19.30
C ALA A 167 10.04 -1.80 19.09
N ALA A 168 8.80 -1.32 19.31
CA ALA A 168 8.48 0.11 19.23
C ALA A 168 9.16 0.93 20.34
N GLY A 169 9.41 0.32 21.52
CA GLY A 169 10.12 0.93 22.64
C GLY A 169 11.65 0.88 22.54
N ASP A 170 12.21 0.02 21.68
CA ASP A 170 13.66 -0.13 21.56
C ASP A 170 14.30 1.14 20.96
N SER A 171 15.36 1.64 21.61
CA SER A 171 16.11 2.83 21.16
C SER A 171 16.76 2.64 19.79
N ASN A 172 17.09 1.41 19.40
CA ASN A 172 17.70 1.09 18.11
C ASN A 172 16.70 0.99 16.96
N THR A 173 15.40 0.96 17.23
CA THR A 173 14.36 0.96 16.20
C THR A 173 14.22 2.37 15.60
N PRO A 174 14.33 2.51 14.27
CA PRO A 174 14.15 3.80 13.58
C PRO A 174 12.76 4.40 13.86
N SER A 175 12.66 5.73 14.04
CA SER A 175 11.40 6.43 14.38
C SER A 175 10.27 6.10 13.40
N ALA A 176 10.56 6.09 12.09
CA ALA A 176 9.58 5.72 11.08
C ALA A 176 9.02 4.30 11.25
N VAL A 177 9.84 3.34 11.74
CA VAL A 177 9.40 1.97 12.02
C VAL A 177 8.59 1.95 13.31
N LYS A 178 8.99 2.68 14.37
CA LYS A 178 8.19 2.81 15.59
C LYS A 178 6.77 3.28 15.32
N ILE A 179 6.62 4.29 14.48
CA ILE A 179 5.32 4.79 14.03
C ILE A 179 4.51 3.68 13.35
N GLN A 180 5.13 2.91 12.46
CA GLN A 180 4.45 1.80 11.79
C GLN A 180 4.01 0.71 12.78
N LEU A 181 4.87 0.37 13.74
CA LEU A 181 4.57 -0.65 14.77
C LEU A 181 3.38 -0.21 15.65
N VAL A 182 3.34 1.05 16.06
CA VAL A 182 2.22 1.61 16.83
C VAL A 182 0.92 1.55 16.02
N ARG A 183 0.95 1.88 14.73
CA ARG A 183 -0.21 1.75 13.84
C ARG A 183 -0.69 0.31 13.73
N ILE A 184 0.23 -0.66 13.59
CA ILE A 184 -0.12 -2.09 13.57
C ILE A 184 -0.87 -2.48 14.85
N VAL A 185 -0.42 -2.02 16.01
CA VAL A 185 -1.10 -2.29 17.29
C VAL A 185 -2.52 -1.70 17.30
N GLY A 186 -2.69 -0.47 16.81
CA GLY A 186 -4.01 0.15 16.67
C GLY A 186 -4.92 -0.63 15.71
N ASP A 187 -4.38 -1.06 14.55
CA ASP A 187 -5.12 -1.81 13.54
C ASP A 187 -5.53 -3.22 14.01
N ILE A 188 -4.71 -3.88 14.86
CA ILE A 188 -5.07 -5.17 15.49
C ILE A 188 -6.31 -5.01 16.39
N GLY A 189 -6.48 -3.86 17.03
CA GLY A 189 -7.68 -3.54 17.79
C GLY A 189 -7.82 -4.26 19.13
N ASP A 190 -6.76 -4.90 19.65
CA ASP A 190 -6.79 -5.57 20.96
C ASP A 190 -6.60 -4.56 22.09
N THR A 191 -7.64 -4.37 22.89
CA THR A 191 -7.67 -3.41 24.00
C THR A 191 -6.62 -3.69 25.09
N SER A 192 -6.11 -4.93 25.17
CA SER A 192 -5.04 -5.29 26.11
C SER A 192 -3.73 -4.52 25.86
N ALA A 193 -3.53 -4.03 24.63
CA ALA A 193 -2.37 -3.22 24.27
C ALA A 193 -2.35 -1.82 24.91
N SER A 194 -3.48 -1.32 25.40
CA SER A 194 -3.63 0.06 25.89
C SER A 194 -2.62 0.41 26.99
N ALA A 195 -2.36 -0.50 27.93
CA ALA A 195 -1.38 -0.27 29.00
C ALA A 195 0.05 -0.14 28.46
N GLY A 196 0.43 -0.99 27.50
CA GLY A 196 1.73 -0.95 26.85
C GLY A 196 1.93 0.33 26.03
N LEU A 197 0.89 0.75 25.27
CA LEU A 197 0.90 2.02 24.54
C LEU A 197 1.06 3.24 25.47
N LYS A 198 0.35 3.29 26.61
CA LYS A 198 0.50 4.36 27.59
C LYS A 198 1.91 4.37 28.21
N THR A 199 2.50 3.20 28.45
CA THR A 199 3.90 3.10 28.92
C THR A 199 4.86 3.65 27.86
N LEU A 200 4.69 3.28 26.59
CA LEU A 200 5.49 3.78 25.49
C LEU A 200 5.33 5.31 25.32
N GLN A 201 4.10 5.82 25.44
CA GLN A 201 3.80 7.26 25.38
C GLN A 201 4.57 8.06 26.44
N ASN A 202 4.63 7.54 27.67
CA ASN A 202 5.33 8.19 28.79
C ASN A 202 6.86 8.12 28.66
N SER A 203 7.39 7.14 27.97
CA SER A 203 8.84 6.93 27.81
C SER A 203 9.44 7.61 26.58
N THR A 204 8.64 7.92 25.56
CA THR A 204 9.13 8.57 24.34
C THR A 204 9.17 10.10 24.47
N THR A 205 10.17 10.70 23.85
CA THR A 205 10.28 12.17 23.66
C THR A 205 9.87 12.61 22.26
N ASP A 206 9.54 11.66 21.37
CA ASP A 206 9.10 11.93 20.00
C ASP A 206 7.61 12.31 20.02
N GLU A 207 7.32 13.60 19.83
CA GLU A 207 5.94 14.13 19.90
C GLU A 207 5.08 13.60 18.74
N GLY A 208 5.65 13.36 17.56
CA GLY A 208 4.96 12.71 16.44
C GLY A 208 4.53 11.28 16.80
N LEU A 209 5.43 10.51 17.44
CA LEU A 209 5.12 9.17 17.93
C LEU A 209 4.06 9.20 19.04
N LYS A 210 4.09 10.19 19.94
CA LYS A 210 3.03 10.36 20.95
C LYS A 210 1.66 10.57 20.32
N MET A 211 1.59 11.33 19.22
CA MET A 211 0.35 11.54 18.51
C MET A 211 -0.15 10.26 17.82
N GLU A 212 0.73 9.48 17.21
CA GLU A 212 0.36 8.16 16.65
C GLU A 212 -0.10 7.18 17.74
N ILE A 213 0.49 7.26 18.95
CA ILE A 213 0.02 6.47 20.10
C ILE A 213 -1.38 6.92 20.54
N ASN A 214 -1.69 8.23 20.53
CA ASN A 214 -3.06 8.70 20.80
C ASN A 214 -4.05 8.11 19.79
N THR A 215 -3.67 8.05 18.50
CA THR A 215 -4.50 7.43 17.47
C THR A 215 -4.74 5.95 17.73
N ALA A 216 -3.67 5.20 18.06
CA ALA A 216 -3.82 3.79 18.41
C ALA A 216 -4.70 3.59 19.65
N LEU A 217 -4.52 4.41 20.70
CA LEU A 217 -5.35 4.37 21.92
C LEU A 217 -6.81 4.67 21.60
N TYR A 218 -7.09 5.67 20.74
CA TYR A 218 -8.44 5.99 20.29
C TYR A 218 -9.09 4.79 19.58
N LEU A 219 -8.36 4.14 18.67
CA LEU A 219 -8.83 2.92 17.98
C LEU A 219 -9.13 1.78 18.96
N LEU A 220 -8.43 1.73 20.09
CA LEU A 220 -8.66 0.78 21.18
C LEU A 220 -9.76 1.22 22.16
N GLY A 221 -10.46 2.35 21.91
CA GLY A 221 -11.60 2.81 22.70
C GLY A 221 -11.25 3.82 23.80
N ASP A 222 -10.05 4.41 23.81
CA ASP A 222 -9.68 5.49 24.74
C ASP A 222 -10.23 6.83 24.24
N GLU A 223 -11.47 7.17 24.65
CA GLU A 223 -12.16 8.39 24.21
C GLU A 223 -11.39 9.68 24.55
N GLY A 224 -10.61 9.68 25.62
CA GLY A 224 -9.77 10.83 25.99
C GLY A 224 -8.67 11.17 24.98
N SER A 225 -8.38 10.29 24.04
CA SER A 225 -7.41 10.50 22.97
C SER A 225 -7.97 11.31 21.80
N GLU A 226 -9.29 11.33 21.57
CA GLU A 226 -9.93 12.05 20.46
C GLU A 226 -9.63 13.55 20.48
N GLN A 227 -9.86 14.19 21.62
CA GLN A 227 -9.60 15.63 21.79
C GLN A 227 -8.13 15.99 21.53
N LYS A 228 -7.18 15.14 21.97
CA LYS A 228 -5.74 15.36 21.70
C LYS A 228 -5.39 15.28 20.23
N ILE A 229 -6.03 14.35 19.50
CA ILE A 229 -5.86 14.22 18.04
C ILE A 229 -6.37 15.48 17.35
N ILE A 230 -7.55 15.99 17.74
CA ILE A 230 -8.14 17.21 17.18
C ILE A 230 -7.26 18.44 17.46
N GLU A 231 -6.74 18.57 18.66
CA GLU A 231 -5.83 19.66 19.06
C GLU A 231 -4.50 19.59 18.30
N GLY A 232 -4.04 18.39 17.99
CA GLY A 232 -2.82 18.16 17.23
C GLY A 232 -2.80 18.77 15.84
N LEU A 233 -3.95 19.10 15.25
CA LEU A 233 -4.02 19.79 13.94
C LEU A 233 -3.38 21.19 13.96
N THR A 234 -3.32 21.83 15.10
CA THR A 234 -2.77 23.19 15.27
C THR A 234 -1.47 23.22 16.05
N ASP A 235 -0.83 22.06 16.27
CA ASP A 235 0.43 21.99 17.01
C ASP A 235 1.57 22.70 16.23
N SER A 236 2.50 23.29 16.99
CA SER A 236 3.70 23.93 16.41
C SER A 236 4.61 22.91 15.68
N ASN A 237 4.65 21.67 16.16
CA ASN A 237 5.42 20.59 15.60
C ASN A 237 4.71 19.98 14.37
N VAL A 238 5.36 20.06 13.22
CA VAL A 238 4.79 19.53 11.96
C VAL A 238 4.52 18.03 11.99
N ASP A 239 5.32 17.24 12.71
CA ASP A 239 5.13 15.80 12.79
C ASP A 239 3.88 15.45 13.61
N VAL A 240 3.56 16.25 14.62
CA VAL A 240 2.29 16.16 15.35
C VAL A 240 1.11 16.49 14.45
N ARG A 241 1.18 17.61 13.68
CA ARG A 241 0.11 17.99 12.75
C ARG A 241 -0.12 16.93 11.66
N ARG A 242 0.97 16.36 11.09
CA ARG A 242 0.89 15.27 10.09
C ARG A 242 0.19 14.02 10.66
N ALA A 243 0.59 13.61 11.88
CA ALA A 243 -0.01 12.47 12.54
C ALA A 243 -1.49 12.73 12.87
N ALA A 244 -1.82 13.92 13.38
CA ALA A 244 -3.19 14.34 13.64
C ALA A 244 -4.05 14.37 12.36
N ALA A 245 -3.59 14.99 11.29
CA ALA A 245 -4.30 15.07 10.01
C ALA A 245 -4.62 13.68 9.45
N LYS A 246 -3.64 12.76 9.48
CA LYS A 246 -3.84 11.38 9.06
C LYS A 246 -4.88 10.64 9.91
N SER A 247 -5.01 11.03 11.18
CA SER A 247 -5.91 10.37 12.12
C SER A 247 -7.36 10.83 12.00
N MET A 248 -7.63 11.97 11.35
CA MET A 248 -8.99 12.51 11.17
C MET A 248 -9.95 11.50 10.53
N ILE A 249 -9.45 10.67 9.63
CA ILE A 249 -10.26 9.64 8.96
C ILE A 249 -10.86 8.60 9.93
N PHE A 250 -10.29 8.43 11.13
CA PHE A 250 -10.73 7.44 12.11
C PHE A 250 -11.72 7.99 13.12
N LEU A 251 -11.78 9.31 13.31
CA LEU A 251 -12.61 9.93 14.33
C LEU A 251 -14.10 9.71 14.08
N LYS A 252 -14.88 9.57 15.14
CA LYS A 252 -16.35 9.47 15.09
C LYS A 252 -16.99 10.85 14.98
N GLU A 253 -16.50 11.79 15.76
CA GLU A 253 -16.92 13.19 15.68
C GLU A 253 -15.98 13.93 14.71
N HIS A 254 -16.55 14.77 13.87
CA HIS A 254 -15.84 15.38 12.77
C HIS A 254 -15.67 16.88 13.04
N PRO A 255 -14.46 17.32 13.42
CA PRO A 255 -14.17 18.73 13.62
C PRO A 255 -14.01 19.43 12.26
N THR A 256 -15.08 19.46 11.42
CA THR A 256 -15.00 19.90 10.02
C THR A 256 -14.42 21.29 9.88
N THR A 257 -14.75 22.24 10.75
CA THR A 257 -14.15 23.58 10.74
C THR A 257 -12.63 23.53 10.88
N LYS A 258 -12.09 22.77 11.84
CA LYS A 258 -10.63 22.63 12.02
C LYS A 258 -9.97 21.89 10.86
N MET A 259 -10.67 20.94 10.25
CA MET A 259 -10.20 20.26 9.05
C MET A 259 -10.14 21.21 7.85
N ILE A 260 -11.14 22.08 7.68
CA ILE A 260 -11.15 23.11 6.63
C ILE A 260 -9.97 24.07 6.82
N ASP A 261 -9.77 24.58 8.04
CA ASP A 261 -8.63 25.45 8.37
C ASP A 261 -7.29 24.75 8.05
N ALA A 262 -7.17 23.46 8.32
CA ALA A 262 -5.94 22.68 8.06
C ALA A 262 -5.67 22.40 6.56
N LEU A 263 -6.60 22.67 5.65
CA LEU A 263 -6.33 22.71 4.20
C LEU A 263 -5.39 23.87 3.81
N GLU A 264 -5.21 24.85 4.68
CA GLU A 264 -4.27 25.96 4.52
C GLU A 264 -2.93 25.74 5.23
N ASP A 265 -2.72 24.58 5.85
CA ASP A 265 -1.46 24.28 6.54
C ASP A 265 -0.26 24.47 5.62
N SER A 266 0.83 24.96 6.19
CA SER A 266 2.11 25.15 5.47
C SER A 266 2.69 23.82 4.95
N ASP A 267 2.38 22.69 5.61
CA ASP A 267 2.87 21.38 5.25
C ASP A 267 1.92 20.67 4.26
N ASP A 268 2.51 20.26 3.15
CA ASP A 268 1.77 19.63 2.05
C ASP A 268 1.15 18.26 2.42
N THR A 269 1.79 17.52 3.35
CA THR A 269 1.26 16.23 3.82
C THR A 269 0.01 16.43 4.68
N VAL A 270 0.00 17.48 5.52
CA VAL A 270 -1.17 17.85 6.31
C VAL A 270 -2.35 18.16 5.39
N ARG A 271 -2.15 19.06 4.41
CA ARG A 271 -3.20 19.42 3.42
C ARG A 271 -3.74 18.19 2.69
N ARG A 272 -2.84 17.28 2.24
CA ARG A 272 -3.22 16.04 1.55
C ARG A 272 -4.09 15.14 2.43
N ASP A 273 -3.65 14.86 3.65
CA ASP A 273 -4.31 13.90 4.51
C ASP A 273 -5.68 14.45 5.00
N ILE A 274 -5.80 15.76 5.19
CA ILE A 274 -7.06 16.43 5.45
C ILE A 274 -7.99 16.37 4.23
N ALA A 275 -7.50 16.62 3.01
CA ALA A 275 -8.32 16.47 1.81
C ALA A 275 -8.87 15.05 1.68
N ILE A 276 -8.09 14.02 2.01
CA ILE A 276 -8.55 12.62 2.04
C ILE A 276 -9.61 12.40 3.14
N ALA A 277 -9.41 12.95 4.34
CA ALA A 277 -10.37 12.81 5.43
C ALA A 277 -11.73 13.46 5.10
N LEU A 278 -11.71 14.58 4.40
CA LEU A 278 -12.91 15.29 3.95
C LEU A 278 -13.71 14.54 2.88
N GLN A 279 -13.18 13.50 2.23
CA GLN A 279 -13.99 12.59 1.41
C GLN A 279 -14.95 11.76 2.27
N LYS A 280 -14.55 11.41 3.47
CA LYS A 280 -15.38 10.65 4.41
C LYS A 280 -16.39 11.54 5.14
N TYR A 281 -16.03 12.81 5.32
CA TYR A 281 -16.82 13.78 6.08
C TYR A 281 -17.01 15.06 5.25
N PRO A 282 -17.87 14.98 4.21
CA PRO A 282 -18.01 16.07 3.25
C PRO A 282 -18.65 17.30 3.90
N ASP A 283 -18.06 18.48 3.62
CA ASP A 283 -18.57 19.78 4.03
C ASP A 283 -18.36 20.80 2.89
N ALA A 284 -19.45 21.39 2.41
CA ALA A 284 -19.42 22.34 1.31
C ALA A 284 -18.50 23.56 1.57
N GLY A 285 -18.26 23.90 2.84
CA GLY A 285 -17.33 24.97 3.22
C GLY A 285 -15.88 24.69 2.85
N ALA A 286 -15.51 23.43 2.56
CA ALA A 286 -14.15 23.07 2.15
C ALA A 286 -13.87 23.33 0.65
N VAL A 287 -14.90 23.59 -0.16
CA VAL A 287 -14.78 23.66 -1.64
C VAL A 287 -13.74 24.69 -2.07
N ASP A 288 -13.76 25.91 -1.49
CA ASP A 288 -12.83 26.96 -1.87
C ASP A 288 -11.38 26.62 -1.54
N ASN A 289 -11.12 26.06 -0.37
CA ASN A 289 -9.79 25.65 0.06
C ASN A 289 -9.28 24.46 -0.77
N LEU A 290 -10.15 23.50 -1.13
CA LEU A 290 -9.79 22.39 -2.03
C LEU A 290 -9.45 22.88 -3.44
N VAL A 291 -10.19 23.86 -3.97
CA VAL A 291 -9.89 24.49 -5.26
C VAL A 291 -8.55 25.27 -5.18
N ALA A 292 -8.28 25.99 -4.09
CA ALA A 292 -7.02 26.71 -3.90
C ALA A 292 -5.80 25.78 -3.91
N ILE A 293 -5.92 24.53 -3.42
CA ILE A 293 -4.84 23.51 -3.47
C ILE A 293 -4.38 23.25 -4.91
N LEU A 294 -5.24 23.39 -5.90
CA LEU A 294 -4.86 23.13 -7.30
C LEU A 294 -3.83 24.12 -7.85
N THR A 295 -3.70 25.32 -7.25
CA THR A 295 -2.82 26.40 -7.72
C THR A 295 -1.78 26.88 -6.71
N ASN A 296 -1.88 26.50 -5.44
CA ASN A 296 -1.03 27.04 -4.36
C ASN A 296 0.38 26.42 -4.27
N GLY A 297 0.88 25.74 -5.31
CA GLY A 297 2.19 25.07 -5.29
C GLY A 297 2.21 23.72 -4.56
N SER A 298 1.06 23.15 -4.20
CA SER A 298 0.95 21.81 -3.61
C SER A 298 1.53 20.73 -4.53
N SER A 299 1.98 19.61 -3.92
CA SER A 299 2.51 18.47 -4.67
C SER A 299 1.44 17.81 -5.55
N PRO A 300 1.84 17.06 -6.60
CA PRO A 300 0.88 16.33 -7.45
C PRO A 300 -0.02 15.37 -6.67
N ASN A 301 0.48 14.80 -5.56
CA ASN A 301 -0.32 13.89 -4.72
C ASN A 301 -1.39 14.65 -3.93
N THR A 302 -1.08 15.82 -3.42
CA THR A 302 -2.02 16.69 -2.69
C THR A 302 -3.08 17.24 -3.62
N LYS A 303 -2.69 17.71 -4.81
CA LYS A 303 -3.63 18.14 -5.86
C LYS A 303 -4.57 17.00 -6.27
N ARG A 304 -4.06 15.78 -6.42
CA ARG A 304 -4.90 14.60 -6.69
C ARG A 304 -5.91 14.35 -5.58
N ALA A 305 -5.49 14.39 -4.31
CA ALA A 305 -6.40 14.22 -3.19
C ALA A 305 -7.51 15.27 -3.21
N ALA A 306 -7.18 16.55 -3.46
CA ALA A 306 -8.17 17.62 -3.58
C ALA A 306 -9.15 17.38 -4.75
N VAL A 307 -8.66 16.98 -5.93
CA VAL A 307 -9.51 16.65 -7.09
C VAL A 307 -10.44 15.47 -6.78
N ASP A 308 -9.92 14.41 -6.14
CA ASP A 308 -10.74 13.25 -5.79
C ASP A 308 -11.81 13.59 -4.75
N THR A 309 -11.53 14.51 -3.83
CA THR A 309 -12.51 15.05 -2.87
C THR A 309 -13.54 15.93 -3.57
N LEU A 310 -13.15 16.83 -4.47
CA LEU A 310 -14.08 17.65 -5.25
C LEU A 310 -14.97 16.81 -6.16
N LYS A 311 -14.45 15.71 -6.74
CA LYS A 311 -15.29 14.75 -7.48
C LYS A 311 -16.37 14.14 -6.60
N HIS A 312 -15.98 13.70 -5.40
CA HIS A 312 -16.93 13.15 -4.45
C HIS A 312 -18.00 14.19 -4.07
N TYR A 313 -17.59 15.43 -3.79
CA TYR A 313 -18.53 16.51 -3.47
C TYR A 313 -19.48 16.85 -4.62
N ALA A 314 -19.00 16.81 -5.86
CA ALA A 314 -19.85 16.98 -7.03
C ALA A 314 -20.89 15.85 -7.15
N ASP A 315 -20.48 14.61 -6.92
CA ASP A 315 -21.36 13.44 -6.98
C ASP A 315 -22.43 13.47 -5.84
N GLU A 316 -22.11 14.05 -4.67
CA GLU A 316 -23.02 14.24 -3.53
C GLU A 316 -23.87 15.54 -3.61
N GLY A 317 -23.70 16.36 -4.63
CA GLY A 317 -24.43 17.61 -4.79
C GLY A 317 -23.98 18.75 -3.86
N LEU A 318 -22.82 18.63 -3.24
CA LEU A 318 -22.26 19.60 -2.28
C LEU A 318 -21.41 20.68 -2.94
N ALA A 319 -21.15 20.57 -4.23
CA ALA A 319 -20.25 21.44 -4.97
C ALA A 319 -20.98 22.51 -5.80
N GLY A 320 -21.91 23.25 -5.20
CA GLY A 320 -22.59 24.35 -5.87
C GLY A 320 -21.64 25.41 -6.40
N GLY A 321 -21.78 25.80 -7.67
CA GLY A 321 -20.91 26.79 -8.32
C GLY A 321 -19.46 26.34 -8.57
N LEU A 322 -19.13 25.07 -8.34
CA LEU A 322 -17.77 24.54 -8.55
C LEU A 322 -17.36 24.64 -10.02
N ALA A 323 -18.28 24.37 -10.96
CA ALA A 323 -17.98 24.43 -12.39
C ALA A 323 -17.49 25.83 -12.82
N ALA A 324 -18.14 26.91 -12.37
CA ALA A 324 -17.71 28.28 -12.65
C ALA A 324 -16.30 28.56 -12.12
N ARG A 325 -16.01 28.17 -10.87
CA ARG A 325 -14.70 28.35 -10.25
C ARG A 325 -13.60 27.58 -10.98
N LEU A 326 -13.88 26.35 -11.39
CA LEU A 326 -12.92 25.53 -12.13
C LEU A 326 -12.65 26.10 -13.53
N ILE A 327 -13.65 26.67 -14.20
CA ILE A 327 -13.47 27.30 -15.51
C ILE A 327 -12.65 28.59 -15.36
N GLU A 328 -12.93 29.41 -14.36
CA GLU A 328 -12.11 30.58 -14.07
C GLU A 328 -10.65 30.20 -13.81
N LEU A 329 -10.42 29.16 -13.02
CA LEU A 329 -9.09 28.64 -12.72
C LEU A 329 -8.41 28.11 -13.97
N LEU A 330 -9.12 27.32 -14.81
CA LEU A 330 -8.61 26.76 -16.05
C LEU A 330 -8.14 27.84 -17.01
N THR A 331 -8.87 28.95 -17.09
CA THR A 331 -8.60 30.09 -17.97
C THR A 331 -7.63 31.11 -17.37
N ASP A 332 -7.21 30.95 -16.11
CA ASP A 332 -6.20 31.83 -15.48
C ASP A 332 -4.81 31.54 -16.08
N PRO A 333 -4.13 32.53 -16.65
CA PRO A 333 -2.78 32.37 -17.19
C PRO A 333 -1.73 31.97 -16.14
N LYS A 334 -2.02 32.12 -14.85
CA LYS A 334 -1.15 31.66 -13.75
C LYS A 334 -1.18 30.14 -13.54
N VAL A 335 -2.21 29.45 -14.01
CA VAL A 335 -2.28 27.99 -14.01
C VAL A 335 -1.48 27.47 -15.21
N ILE A 336 -0.18 27.32 -15.04
CA ILE A 336 0.77 27.02 -16.12
C ILE A 336 0.92 25.50 -16.36
N ASP A 337 0.67 24.67 -15.34
CA ASP A 337 0.91 23.23 -15.42
C ASP A 337 -0.19 22.53 -16.24
N HIS A 338 0.23 21.91 -17.34
CA HIS A 338 -0.65 21.15 -18.22
C HIS A 338 -1.34 19.95 -17.50
N GLU A 339 -0.66 19.33 -16.53
CA GLU A 339 -1.26 18.26 -15.76
C GLU A 339 -2.40 18.77 -14.88
N ASP A 340 -2.25 19.95 -14.30
CA ASP A 340 -3.29 20.57 -13.47
C ASP A 340 -4.49 20.98 -14.33
N ARG A 341 -4.26 21.56 -15.51
CA ARG A 341 -5.32 21.84 -16.49
C ARG A 341 -6.06 20.57 -16.89
N LEU A 342 -5.33 19.51 -17.19
CA LEU A 342 -5.94 18.22 -17.54
C LEU A 342 -6.82 17.67 -16.41
N ARG A 343 -6.36 17.77 -15.16
CA ARG A 343 -7.15 17.35 -13.99
C ARG A 343 -8.44 18.15 -13.86
N ILE A 344 -8.36 19.47 -14.04
CA ILE A 344 -9.54 20.36 -13.99
C ILE A 344 -10.53 19.98 -15.11
N VAL A 345 -10.06 19.82 -16.34
CA VAL A 345 -10.92 19.42 -17.46
C VAL A 345 -11.59 18.06 -17.22
N GLN A 346 -10.82 17.09 -16.71
CA GLN A 346 -11.37 15.77 -16.37
C GLN A 346 -12.41 15.85 -15.23
N LEU A 347 -12.24 16.77 -14.29
CA LEU A 347 -13.21 17.02 -13.23
C LEU A 347 -14.49 17.62 -13.82
N LEU A 348 -14.37 18.62 -14.71
CA LEU A 348 -15.51 19.28 -15.37
C LEU A 348 -16.37 18.32 -16.23
N LYS A 349 -15.82 17.19 -16.67
CA LYS A 349 -16.60 16.15 -17.39
C LYS A 349 -17.57 15.37 -16.48
N LYS A 350 -17.55 15.58 -15.18
CA LYS A 350 -18.51 14.91 -14.29
C LYS A 350 -19.94 15.38 -14.59
N PRO A 351 -20.94 14.48 -14.65
CA PRO A 351 -22.33 14.85 -14.99
C PRO A 351 -22.91 15.98 -14.15
N ALA A 352 -22.61 16.00 -12.83
CA ALA A 352 -23.06 17.06 -11.95
C ALA A 352 -22.47 18.45 -12.33
N LEU A 353 -21.22 18.48 -12.82
CA LEU A 353 -20.56 19.74 -13.21
C LEU A 353 -20.90 20.15 -14.65
N THR A 354 -21.06 19.22 -15.58
CA THR A 354 -21.58 19.54 -16.92
C THR A 354 -22.96 20.12 -16.86
N LYS A 355 -23.82 19.61 -15.96
CA LYS A 355 -25.15 20.21 -15.70
C LYS A 355 -25.04 21.64 -15.15
N GLN A 356 -24.14 21.92 -14.20
CA GLN A 356 -23.89 23.29 -13.71
C GLN A 356 -23.42 24.23 -14.84
N ILE A 357 -22.58 23.74 -15.75
CA ILE A 357 -22.14 24.54 -16.91
C ILE A 357 -23.33 24.88 -17.82
N GLN A 358 -24.15 23.90 -18.10
CA GLN A 358 -25.37 24.08 -18.93
C GLN A 358 -26.36 25.06 -18.29
N GLU A 359 -26.65 24.89 -17.01
CA GLU A 359 -27.56 25.79 -16.26
C GLU A 359 -27.02 27.22 -16.17
N ALA A 360 -25.72 27.41 -16.14
CA ALA A 360 -25.05 28.71 -16.05
C ALA A 360 -24.91 29.43 -17.41
N ASP A 361 -25.23 28.78 -18.53
CA ASP A 361 -25.03 29.35 -19.88
C ASP A 361 -25.74 30.67 -20.06
N GLN A 362 -26.95 30.85 -19.49
CA GLN A 362 -27.73 32.07 -19.58
C GLN A 362 -27.16 33.27 -18.80
N TYR A 363 -26.33 33.02 -17.75
CA TYR A 363 -25.87 34.04 -16.82
C TYR A 363 -24.34 34.24 -16.87
N ASP A 364 -23.56 33.18 -16.98
CA ASP A 364 -22.12 33.18 -16.78
C ASP A 364 -21.33 32.95 -18.07
N ASN A 365 -21.98 32.55 -19.15
CA ASN A 365 -21.34 32.29 -20.47
C ASN A 365 -20.17 31.29 -20.39
N LEU A 366 -20.29 30.27 -19.54
CA LEU A 366 -19.21 29.31 -19.25
C LEU A 366 -18.77 28.46 -20.46
N PRO A 367 -19.72 27.94 -21.30
CA PRO A 367 -19.34 27.20 -22.51
C PRO A 367 -18.52 28.06 -23.47
N HIS A 368 -18.86 29.32 -23.64
CA HIS A 368 -18.12 30.25 -24.50
C HIS A 368 -16.70 30.54 -23.95
N LYS A 369 -16.56 30.70 -22.64
CA LYS A 369 -15.23 30.86 -22.02
C LYS A 369 -14.33 29.66 -22.26
N LEU A 370 -14.88 28.44 -22.16
CA LEU A 370 -14.15 27.20 -22.43
C LEU A 370 -13.74 27.10 -23.91
N ASP A 371 -14.65 27.38 -24.84
CA ASP A 371 -14.39 27.32 -26.27
C ASP A 371 -13.35 28.36 -26.70
N SER A 372 -13.43 29.58 -26.19
CA SER A 372 -12.44 30.62 -26.41
C SER A 372 -11.05 30.23 -25.88
N PHE A 373 -10.99 29.69 -24.64
CA PHE A 373 -9.74 29.21 -24.08
C PHE A 373 -9.14 28.07 -24.92
N PHE A 374 -9.96 27.13 -25.35
CA PHE A 374 -9.55 26.00 -26.20
C PHE A 374 -8.93 26.47 -27.50
N ARG A 375 -9.56 27.44 -28.19
CA ARG A 375 -9.11 27.92 -29.50
C ARG A 375 -7.90 28.85 -29.41
N ASP A 376 -7.94 29.78 -28.46
CA ASP A 376 -7.04 30.94 -28.47
C ASP A 376 -5.81 30.78 -27.60
N THR A 377 -5.87 29.96 -26.54
CA THR A 377 -4.87 29.95 -25.47
C THR A 377 -4.20 28.59 -25.26
N GLU A 378 -4.95 27.49 -25.31
CA GLU A 378 -4.39 26.16 -24.99
C GLU A 378 -3.49 25.64 -26.11
N THR A 379 -2.27 25.20 -25.76
CA THR A 379 -1.28 24.68 -26.71
C THR A 379 -0.99 23.19 -26.53
N ASN A 380 -1.29 22.62 -25.36
CA ASN A 380 -1.02 21.21 -25.07
C ASN A 380 -2.07 20.31 -25.70
N ASN A 381 -1.65 19.38 -26.57
CA ASN A 381 -2.56 18.51 -27.32
C ASN A 381 -3.42 17.61 -26.41
N THR A 382 -2.87 17.09 -25.31
CA THR A 382 -3.65 16.23 -24.40
C THR A 382 -4.74 17.02 -23.68
N VAL A 383 -4.48 18.27 -23.32
CA VAL A 383 -5.49 19.17 -22.73
C VAL A 383 -6.51 19.56 -23.78
N LYS A 384 -6.08 19.84 -25.03
CA LYS A 384 -6.98 20.12 -26.16
C LYS A 384 -7.93 18.97 -26.43
N ASP A 385 -7.42 17.74 -26.48
CA ASP A 385 -8.26 16.55 -26.71
C ASP A 385 -9.31 16.41 -25.59
N ALA A 386 -8.90 16.62 -24.34
CA ALA A 386 -9.79 16.54 -23.20
C ALA A 386 -10.86 17.66 -23.19
N LEU A 387 -10.49 18.89 -23.60
CA LEU A 387 -11.42 20.02 -23.76
C LEU A 387 -12.41 19.77 -24.88
N ASN A 388 -11.95 19.25 -26.02
CA ASN A 388 -12.80 18.90 -27.13
C ASN A 388 -13.87 17.86 -26.76
N GLU A 389 -13.46 16.83 -25.99
CA GLU A 389 -14.41 15.85 -25.46
C GLU A 389 -15.44 16.50 -24.50
N LEU A 390 -15.00 17.45 -23.63
CA LEU A 390 -15.91 18.18 -22.74
C LEU A 390 -16.93 19.01 -23.54
N LEU A 391 -16.46 19.75 -24.55
CA LEU A 391 -17.35 20.56 -25.41
C LEU A 391 -18.36 19.68 -26.15
N LEU A 392 -17.95 18.52 -26.67
CA LEU A 392 -18.86 17.56 -27.28
C LEU A 392 -19.95 17.05 -26.33
N ILE A 393 -19.60 16.81 -25.06
CA ILE A 393 -20.56 16.41 -24.01
C ILE A 393 -21.56 17.56 -23.78
N LEU A 394 -21.08 18.79 -23.71
CA LEU A 394 -21.95 19.96 -23.49
C LEU A 394 -22.90 20.19 -24.67
N ASP A 395 -22.42 20.08 -25.91
CA ASP A 395 -23.24 20.17 -27.12
C ASP A 395 -24.36 19.13 -27.16
N GLN A 396 -24.05 17.87 -26.78
CA GLN A 396 -25.05 16.80 -26.70
C GLN A 396 -26.14 17.08 -25.65
N LEU A 397 -25.73 17.62 -24.48
CA LEU A 397 -26.67 17.96 -23.42
C LEU A 397 -27.58 19.13 -23.82
N ILE A 398 -27.10 20.13 -24.58
CA ILE A 398 -27.86 21.23 -25.09
C ILE A 398 -28.92 20.71 -26.10
N LEU A 399 -28.53 19.87 -27.02
CA LEU A 399 -29.45 19.27 -28.02
C LEU A 399 -30.56 18.44 -27.37
N GLN A 400 -30.26 17.71 -26.28
CA GLN A 400 -31.26 16.93 -25.55
C GLN A 400 -32.25 17.82 -24.81
N ALA A 401 -31.81 18.96 -24.28
CA ALA A 401 -32.68 19.92 -23.56
C ALA A 401 -33.63 20.68 -24.51
N ASP A 402 -33.26 20.84 -25.78
CA ASP A 402 -34.14 21.48 -26.80
C ASP A 402 -35.20 20.52 -27.33
N GLU A 403 -35.12 19.22 -27.07
CA GLU A 403 -36.08 18.19 -27.47
C GLU A 403 -37.13 17.88 -26.38
N GLU A 404 -36.90 18.26 -25.12
CA GLU A 404 -37.85 18.13 -23.99
C GLU A 404 -38.69 19.40 -23.79
#